data_e2a936274fb43707e80c638071188595
#
_entry.id   e2a936274fb43707e80c638071188595
#
_cell.length_a   1.000
_cell.length_b   1.000
_cell.length_c   1.000
_cell.angle_alpha   90.00
_cell.angle_beta   90.00
_cell.angle_gamma   90.00
#
_symmetry.space_group_name_H-M   'P 1'
#
loop_
_entity.id
_entity.type
_entity.pdbx_description
1 polymer ?
#
loop_
_entity_poly.entity_id
_entity_poly.type
_entity_poly.pdbx_seq_one_letter_code
_entity_poly.pdbx_strand_id
1 'polypeptide(L)'
;MDGNNRMLEQEPERYYDWMLWKMRQERKKMEVNKQERSIWVTFRKEGVHMYPGADSDPKLATGDWDDVSFLGVPHRHIFHFRVRIEVFHDDRDIEFIQFKRWLERLYSNSAEGEVLVLDHRSCEMIADELYEKISTKYPSRFVEIEVSEDGENGCQIYYPKT
;
A
#
# COMPACT_ATOMS: atom_id res chain seq x y z
N MET A 1 -32.61 -7.87 -64.21
CA MET A 1 -32.95 -7.09 -63.02
C MET A 1 -32.03 -7.56 -61.89
N ASP A 2 -30.80 -7.13 -61.86
CA ASP A 2 -29.83 -7.54 -60.81
C ASP A 2 -28.97 -6.34 -60.47
N GLY A 3 -29.44 -5.60 -59.54
CA GLY A 3 -28.76 -4.42 -59.04
C GLY A 3 -28.70 -4.42 -57.53
N ASN A 4 -27.92 -5.30 -56.91
CA ASN A 4 -27.61 -5.13 -55.48
C ASN A 4 -26.45 -6.01 -54.96
N ASN A 5 -25.46 -6.35 -55.78
CA ASN A 5 -24.36 -7.19 -55.26
C ASN A 5 -22.97 -6.61 -55.57
N ARG A 6 -22.81 -5.25 -55.58
CA ARG A 6 -21.54 -4.60 -55.81
C ARG A 6 -20.89 -3.92 -54.60
N MET A 7 -21.42 -4.10 -53.39
CA MET A 7 -20.86 -3.44 -52.20
C MET A 7 -19.95 -4.32 -51.33
N LEU A 8 -19.72 -5.58 -51.69
CA LEU A 8 -18.94 -6.51 -50.85
C LEU A 8 -17.54 -6.87 -51.40
N GLU A 9 -17.14 -6.33 -52.54
CA GLU A 9 -15.85 -6.68 -53.17
C GLU A 9 -14.78 -5.59 -53.08
N GLN A 10 -15.02 -4.47 -52.41
CA GLN A 10 -14.02 -3.42 -52.28
C GLN A 10 -13.53 -3.32 -50.84
N GLU A 11 -12.28 -3.76 -50.65
CA GLU A 11 -11.34 -3.48 -49.57
C GLU A 11 -11.49 -4.30 -48.26
N PRO A 12 -11.09 -5.58 -48.30
CA PRO A 12 -10.91 -6.32 -47.03
C PRO A 12 -9.94 -5.64 -46.05
N GLU A 13 -8.92 -4.93 -46.55
CA GLU A 13 -7.93 -4.21 -45.75
C GLU A 13 -8.58 -3.09 -44.92
N ARG A 14 -9.46 -2.29 -45.48
CA ARG A 14 -10.19 -1.23 -44.75
C ARG A 14 -11.11 -1.76 -43.63
N TYR A 15 -11.70 -2.92 -43.88
CA TYR A 15 -12.54 -3.58 -42.88
C TYR A 15 -11.69 -4.08 -41.70
N TYR A 16 -10.52 -4.69 -41.96
CA TYR A 16 -9.58 -5.13 -40.92
C TYR A 16 -9.00 -3.95 -40.11
N ASP A 17 -8.62 -2.86 -40.77
CA ASP A 17 -8.12 -1.66 -40.14
C ASP A 17 -9.20 -1.01 -39.23
N TRP A 18 -10.45 -0.94 -39.70
CA TRP A 18 -11.56 -0.43 -38.90
C TRP A 18 -11.83 -1.33 -37.69
N MET A 19 -11.79 -2.65 -37.87
CA MET A 19 -12.00 -3.60 -36.79
C MET A 19 -10.88 -3.51 -35.74
N LEU A 20 -9.64 -3.43 -36.17
CA LEU A 20 -8.49 -3.21 -35.28
C LEU A 20 -8.57 -1.86 -34.55
N TRP A 21 -8.98 -0.81 -35.24
CA TRP A 21 -9.21 0.50 -34.62
C TRP A 21 -10.32 0.42 -33.59
N LYS A 22 -11.45 -0.23 -33.89
CA LYS A 22 -12.57 -0.42 -32.95
C LYS A 22 -12.14 -1.21 -31.72
N MET A 23 -11.42 -2.31 -31.89
CA MET A 23 -10.86 -3.10 -30.78
C MET A 23 -9.90 -2.27 -29.92
N ARG A 24 -9.07 -1.42 -30.52
CA ARG A 24 -8.19 -0.49 -29.78
C ARG A 24 -8.99 0.55 -28.99
N GLN A 25 -10.08 1.08 -29.55
CA GLN A 25 -10.95 2.02 -28.82
C GLN A 25 -11.70 1.36 -27.68
N GLU A 26 -12.19 0.15 -27.88
CA GLU A 26 -12.83 -0.64 -26.82
C GLU A 26 -11.85 -1.00 -25.71
N ARG A 27 -10.61 -1.41 -26.05
CA ARG A 27 -9.54 -1.64 -25.07
C ARG A 27 -9.23 -0.37 -24.27
N LYS A 28 -9.07 0.78 -24.95
CA LYS A 28 -8.86 2.08 -24.29
C LYS A 28 -10.03 2.46 -23.37
N LYS A 29 -11.28 2.21 -23.78
CA LYS A 29 -12.46 2.42 -22.93
C LYS A 29 -12.45 1.51 -21.69
N MET A 30 -12.03 0.26 -21.84
CA MET A 30 -11.89 -0.66 -20.72
C MET A 30 -10.76 -0.24 -19.76
N GLU A 31 -9.64 0.28 -20.29
CA GLU A 31 -8.53 0.81 -19.49
C GLU A 31 -8.92 2.10 -18.74
N VAL A 32 -9.64 3.02 -19.41
CA VAL A 32 -10.11 4.28 -18.79
C VAL A 32 -11.22 4.04 -17.75
N ASN A 33 -12.00 2.98 -17.88
CA ASN A 33 -13.09 2.65 -16.94
C ASN A 33 -12.65 1.74 -15.78
N LYS A 34 -11.38 1.36 -15.70
CA LYS A 34 -10.88 0.62 -14.55
C LYS A 34 -10.59 1.58 -13.40
N GLN A 35 -11.64 2.02 -12.73
CA GLN A 35 -11.51 2.76 -11.49
C GLN A 35 -10.78 1.89 -10.47
N GLU A 36 -9.62 2.35 -10.02
CA GLU A 36 -8.96 1.74 -8.88
C GLU A 36 -9.73 2.09 -7.61
N ARG A 37 -10.24 1.08 -6.95
CA ARG A 37 -10.95 1.21 -5.68
C ARG A 37 -10.10 0.70 -4.55
N SER A 38 -10.16 1.36 -3.44
CA SER A 38 -9.47 0.93 -2.23
C SER A 38 -10.29 1.29 -1.00
N ILE A 39 -10.11 0.52 0.04
CA ILE A 39 -10.49 0.91 1.40
C ILE A 39 -9.24 1.29 2.18
N TRP A 40 -9.41 2.02 3.25
CA TRP A 40 -8.33 2.33 4.17
C TRP A 40 -8.81 2.27 5.62
N VAL A 41 -7.89 1.93 6.51
CA VAL A 41 -8.12 1.89 7.95
C VAL A 41 -6.94 2.51 8.66
N THR A 42 -7.19 3.00 9.89
CA THR A 42 -6.14 3.49 10.79
C THR A 42 -6.23 2.81 12.13
N PHE A 43 -5.09 2.62 12.76
CA PHE A 43 -4.98 2.19 14.15
C PHE A 43 -3.68 2.73 14.74
N ARG A 44 -3.49 2.58 16.04
CA ARG A 44 -2.28 3.00 16.72
C ARG A 44 -1.88 2.00 17.78
N LYS A 45 -0.58 1.90 18.01
CA LYS A 45 0.01 1.04 19.02
C LYS A 45 1.16 1.78 19.69
N GLU A 46 1.26 1.60 20.97
CA GLU A 46 2.41 2.06 21.73
C GLU A 46 3.55 1.08 21.56
N GLY A 47 4.78 1.59 21.35
CA GLY A 47 5.96 0.76 21.16
C GLY A 47 7.24 1.43 21.62
N VAL A 48 8.24 0.61 21.88
CA VAL A 48 9.61 1.02 22.20
C VAL A 48 10.53 0.49 21.13
N HIS A 49 11.37 1.36 20.61
CA HIS A 49 12.43 1.02 19.68
C HIS A 49 13.71 1.84 19.95
N MET A 50 14.77 1.60 19.19
CA MET A 50 16.01 2.37 19.19
C MET A 50 16.71 2.25 17.85
N TYR A 51 17.60 3.18 17.57
CA TYR A 51 18.55 3.08 16.45
C TYR A 51 19.98 2.91 16.97
N PRO A 52 20.49 1.67 17.10
CA PRO A 52 21.74 1.39 17.81
C PRO A 52 23.00 2.08 17.30
N GLY A 53 22.98 2.61 16.07
CA GLY A 53 24.12 3.32 15.49
C GLY A 53 24.07 4.84 15.68
N ALA A 54 22.99 5.40 16.24
CA ALA A 54 22.79 6.84 16.25
C ALA A 54 23.80 7.59 17.13
N ASP A 55 24.25 7.00 18.21
CA ASP A 55 25.21 7.58 19.16
C ASP A 55 26.67 7.51 18.69
N SER A 56 26.96 6.67 17.71
CA SER A 56 28.32 6.40 17.21
C SER A 56 28.56 6.87 15.77
N ASP A 57 27.51 7.18 15.01
CA ASP A 57 27.61 7.76 13.66
C ASP A 57 27.81 9.28 13.75
N PRO A 58 28.97 9.84 13.30
CA PRO A 58 29.23 11.28 13.33
C PRO A 58 28.25 12.13 12.53
N LYS A 59 27.46 11.53 11.63
CA LYS A 59 26.41 12.20 10.88
C LYS A 59 25.13 12.39 11.70
N LEU A 60 24.96 11.61 12.77
CA LEU A 60 23.80 11.60 13.64
C LEU A 60 24.14 12.17 15.02
N ALA A 61 25.34 11.83 15.54
CA ALA A 61 25.90 12.37 16.77
C ALA A 61 26.77 13.62 16.43
N THR A 62 26.12 14.68 15.96
CA THR A 62 26.79 15.89 15.46
C THR A 62 27.27 16.80 16.59
N GLY A 63 26.67 16.70 17.77
CA GLY A 63 26.91 17.60 18.91
C GLY A 63 26.40 19.03 18.68
N ASP A 64 25.56 19.26 17.68
CA ASP A 64 24.99 20.52 17.31
C ASP A 64 23.44 20.46 17.33
N TRP A 65 22.74 21.44 16.77
CA TRP A 65 21.26 21.60 16.77
C TRP A 65 20.52 20.46 16.06
N ASP A 66 21.16 19.74 15.15
CA ASP A 66 20.64 18.61 14.40
C ASP A 66 21.08 17.25 14.98
N ASP A 67 21.64 17.22 16.21
CA ASP A 67 22.06 16.00 16.87
C ASP A 67 20.87 15.09 17.20
N VAL A 68 20.95 13.84 16.75
CA VAL A 68 19.94 12.81 17.00
C VAL A 68 20.55 11.56 17.66
N SER A 69 21.70 11.71 18.34
CA SER A 69 22.37 10.61 19.03
C SER A 69 21.50 9.93 20.11
N PHE A 70 20.52 10.65 20.65
CA PHE A 70 19.55 10.12 21.62
C PHE A 70 18.71 8.97 21.07
N LEU A 71 18.59 8.84 19.75
CA LEU A 71 17.91 7.69 19.12
C LEU A 71 18.65 6.35 19.39
N GLY A 72 19.91 6.39 19.83
CA GLY A 72 20.70 5.21 20.19
C GLY A 72 20.22 4.49 21.45
N VAL A 73 19.37 5.13 22.26
CA VAL A 73 18.79 4.51 23.46
C VAL A 73 17.33 4.14 23.23
N PRO A 74 16.80 3.11 23.92
CA PRO A 74 15.39 2.75 23.82
C PRO A 74 14.49 3.93 24.17
N HIS A 75 13.59 4.28 23.28
CA HIS A 75 12.63 5.37 23.45
C HIS A 75 11.24 4.93 22.98
N ARG A 76 10.22 5.61 23.46
CA ARG A 76 8.82 5.22 23.37
C ARG A 76 8.05 6.18 22.48
N HIS A 77 7.24 5.62 21.57
CA HIS A 77 6.33 6.34 20.70
C HIS A 77 4.94 5.73 20.67
N ILE A 78 3.97 6.53 20.24
CA ILE A 78 2.71 6.01 19.75
C ILE A 78 2.83 5.87 18.24
N PHE A 79 3.01 4.64 17.76
CA PHE A 79 3.05 4.35 16.34
C PHE A 79 1.65 4.46 15.75
N HIS A 80 1.50 5.31 14.75
CA HIS A 80 0.28 5.46 13.96
C HIS A 80 0.42 4.69 12.66
N PHE A 81 -0.60 3.93 12.33
CA PHE A 81 -0.67 3.13 11.11
C PHE A 81 -1.84 3.60 10.27
N ARG A 82 -1.62 3.75 8.99
CA ARG A 82 -2.65 3.87 7.98
C ARG A 82 -2.38 2.84 6.90
N VAL A 83 -3.35 1.97 6.64
CA VAL A 83 -3.24 0.92 5.64
C VAL A 83 -4.37 1.10 4.63
N ARG A 84 -4.00 1.23 3.36
CA ARG A 84 -4.89 1.26 2.22
C ARG A 84 -4.69 0.00 1.40
N ILE A 85 -5.76 -0.66 1.02
CA ILE A 85 -5.73 -1.89 0.22
C ILE A 85 -6.74 -1.81 -0.91
N GLU A 86 -6.36 -2.31 -2.09
CA GLU A 86 -7.26 -2.42 -3.23
C GLU A 86 -8.45 -3.31 -2.94
N VAL A 87 -9.60 -2.93 -3.49
CA VAL A 87 -10.80 -3.77 -3.54
C VAL A 87 -11.26 -3.94 -4.99
N PHE A 88 -11.73 -5.13 -5.35
CA PHE A 88 -12.08 -5.46 -6.73
C PHE A 88 -13.50 -5.06 -7.12
N HIS A 89 -14.36 -4.85 -6.15
CA HIS A 89 -15.73 -4.36 -6.33
C HIS A 89 -16.19 -3.52 -5.13
N ASP A 90 -17.34 -2.89 -5.24
CA ASP A 90 -17.89 -1.93 -4.28
C ASP A 90 -18.86 -2.53 -3.26
N ASP A 91 -19.15 -3.83 -3.35
CA ASP A 91 -20.02 -4.55 -2.43
C ASP A 91 -19.19 -5.35 -1.40
N ARG A 92 -18.48 -4.64 -0.52
CA ARG A 92 -17.74 -5.20 0.64
C ARG A 92 -16.82 -6.37 0.30
N ASP A 93 -16.06 -6.25 -0.78
CA ASP A 93 -15.00 -7.22 -1.12
C ASP A 93 -14.06 -7.49 0.07
N ILE A 94 -13.68 -6.42 0.78
CA ILE A 94 -13.05 -6.48 2.09
C ILE A 94 -13.86 -5.59 3.03
N GLU A 95 -14.37 -6.16 4.13
CA GLU A 95 -15.07 -5.39 5.15
C GLU A 95 -14.04 -4.67 6.03
N PHE A 96 -14.06 -3.33 6.05
CA PHE A 96 -13.00 -2.51 6.64
C PHE A 96 -12.91 -2.63 8.18
N ILE A 97 -14.02 -2.87 8.91
CA ILE A 97 -13.95 -3.08 10.37
C ILE A 97 -13.26 -4.40 10.69
N GLN A 98 -13.59 -5.47 9.95
CA GLN A 98 -12.93 -6.77 10.12
C GLN A 98 -11.45 -6.70 9.74
N PHE A 99 -11.12 -5.99 8.66
CA PHE A 99 -9.76 -5.76 8.23
C PHE A 99 -8.95 -5.00 9.30
N LYS A 100 -9.50 -3.89 9.83
CA LYS A 100 -8.88 -3.14 10.93
C LYS A 100 -8.62 -4.02 12.16
N ARG A 101 -9.64 -4.76 12.63
CA ARG A 101 -9.51 -5.64 13.80
C ARG A 101 -8.47 -6.74 13.60
N TRP A 102 -8.36 -7.25 12.38
CA TRP A 102 -7.33 -8.23 12.05
C TRP A 102 -5.94 -7.60 12.11
N LEU A 103 -5.72 -6.41 11.55
CA LEU A 103 -4.46 -5.68 11.64
C LEU A 103 -4.08 -5.39 13.09
N GLU A 104 -4.99 -4.87 13.89
CA GLU A 104 -4.78 -4.60 15.32
C GLU A 104 -4.35 -5.86 16.08
N ARG A 105 -4.90 -7.01 15.71
CA ARG A 105 -4.57 -8.31 16.32
C ARG A 105 -3.15 -8.78 15.99
N LEU A 106 -2.59 -8.40 14.84
CA LEU A 106 -1.20 -8.73 14.49
C LEU A 106 -0.19 -8.10 15.47
N TYR A 107 -0.58 -7.00 16.11
CA TYR A 107 0.19 -6.27 17.11
C TYR A 107 -0.36 -6.42 18.53
N SER A 108 -1.23 -7.38 18.76
CA SER A 108 -1.72 -7.70 20.09
C SER A 108 -0.97 -8.94 20.57
N ASN A 109 -0.03 -8.77 21.47
CA ASN A 109 0.40 -9.84 22.34
C ASN A 109 -0.72 -10.12 23.34
N SER A 110 -0.77 -11.29 23.94
CA SER A 110 -1.90 -11.86 24.70
C SER A 110 -2.38 -11.08 25.95
N ALA A 111 -1.85 -9.89 26.22
CA ALA A 111 -2.26 -9.01 27.32
C ALA A 111 -2.70 -7.65 26.79
N GLU A 112 -3.91 -7.20 27.13
CA GLU A 112 -4.38 -5.85 26.86
C GLU A 112 -3.45 -4.81 27.49
N GLY A 113 -3.00 -3.85 26.69
CA GLY A 113 -2.17 -2.74 27.15
C GLY A 113 -0.67 -2.95 27.08
N GLU A 114 -0.20 -3.99 26.43
CA GLU A 114 1.24 -4.27 26.30
C GLU A 114 1.90 -3.36 25.25
N VAL A 115 2.98 -2.72 25.67
CA VAL A 115 3.85 -1.90 24.81
C VAL A 115 4.61 -2.84 23.87
N LEU A 116 4.61 -2.55 22.56
CA LEU A 116 5.35 -3.33 21.58
C LEU A 116 6.85 -3.16 21.80
N VAL A 117 7.58 -4.27 21.79
CA VAL A 117 9.05 -4.26 21.73
C VAL A 117 9.45 -4.38 20.29
N LEU A 118 9.90 -3.28 19.71
CA LEU A 118 10.22 -3.16 18.28
C LEU A 118 11.73 -3.24 18.01
N ASP A 119 12.55 -3.35 19.06
CA ASP A 119 14.00 -3.44 18.98
C ASP A 119 14.62 -2.28 18.15
N HIS A 120 15.23 -2.61 17.02
CA HIS A 120 15.83 -1.66 16.07
C HIS A 120 14.98 -1.36 14.83
N ARG A 121 13.69 -1.72 14.87
CA ARG A 121 12.83 -1.54 13.69
C ARG A 121 12.54 -0.07 13.42
N SER A 122 12.81 0.35 12.19
CA SER A 122 12.34 1.63 11.67
C SER A 122 10.88 1.54 11.20
N CYS A 123 10.26 2.69 10.92
CA CYS A 123 8.90 2.73 10.36
C CYS A 123 8.80 1.95 9.04
N GLU A 124 9.85 2.01 8.21
CA GLU A 124 9.93 1.29 6.93
C GLU A 124 9.96 -0.23 7.14
N MET A 125 10.78 -0.72 8.07
CA MET A 125 10.84 -2.15 8.41
C MET A 125 9.49 -2.65 8.95
N ILE A 126 8.82 -1.86 9.78
CA ILE A 126 7.50 -2.17 10.31
C ILE A 126 6.47 -2.25 9.18
N ALA A 127 6.53 -1.32 8.21
CA ALA A 127 5.64 -1.32 7.06
C ALA A 127 5.86 -2.55 6.16
N ASP A 128 7.12 -2.92 5.90
CA ASP A 128 7.47 -4.10 5.10
C ASP A 128 6.99 -5.40 5.76
N GLU A 129 7.24 -5.58 7.07
CA GLU A 129 6.74 -6.74 7.82
C GLU A 129 5.20 -6.83 7.83
N LEU A 130 4.53 -5.68 7.87
CA LEU A 130 3.08 -5.62 7.81
C LEU A 130 2.56 -5.99 6.42
N TYR A 131 3.23 -5.49 5.36
CA TYR A 131 2.90 -5.84 3.99
C TYR A 131 2.99 -7.34 3.71
N GLU A 132 4.02 -8.02 4.18
CA GLU A 132 4.17 -9.48 4.03
C GLU A 132 2.96 -10.23 4.57
N LYS A 133 2.44 -9.83 5.74
CA LYS A 133 1.25 -10.44 6.35
C LYS A 133 -0.02 -10.14 5.55
N ILE A 134 -0.14 -8.89 5.05
CA ILE A 134 -1.29 -8.46 4.24
C ILE A 134 -1.30 -9.19 2.89
N SER A 135 -0.17 -9.23 2.18
CA SER A 135 -0.06 -9.87 0.86
C SER A 135 -0.31 -11.38 0.92
N THR A 136 0.08 -12.03 2.02
CA THR A 136 -0.22 -13.45 2.26
C THR A 136 -1.72 -13.69 2.39
N LYS A 137 -2.44 -12.81 3.10
CA LYS A 137 -3.89 -12.94 3.33
C LYS A 137 -4.72 -12.45 2.15
N TYR A 138 -4.27 -11.41 1.48
CA TYR A 138 -4.97 -10.71 0.41
C TYR A 138 -4.05 -10.57 -0.82
N PRO A 139 -3.76 -11.66 -1.55
CA PRO A 139 -2.82 -11.64 -2.67
C PRO A 139 -3.31 -10.80 -3.84
N SER A 140 -2.37 -10.41 -4.72
CA SER A 140 -2.63 -9.73 -6.00
C SER A 140 -3.36 -8.38 -5.88
N ARG A 141 -3.11 -7.65 -4.80
CA ARG A 141 -3.66 -6.32 -4.55
C ARG A 141 -2.53 -5.32 -4.34
N PHE A 142 -2.72 -4.09 -4.79
CA PHE A 142 -1.86 -3.04 -4.29
C PHE A 142 -2.18 -2.74 -2.83
N VAL A 143 -1.16 -2.42 -2.09
CA VAL A 143 -1.26 -1.98 -0.69
C VAL A 143 -0.42 -0.73 -0.51
N GLU A 144 -0.91 0.21 0.25
CA GLU A 144 -0.16 1.40 0.67
C GLU A 144 -0.18 1.44 2.20
N ILE A 145 0.99 1.56 2.78
CA ILE A 145 1.16 1.56 4.23
C ILE A 145 1.91 2.82 4.65
N GLU A 146 1.33 3.53 5.59
CA GLU A 146 1.94 4.64 6.30
C GLU A 146 2.15 4.22 7.75
N VAL A 147 3.37 4.40 8.24
CA VAL A 147 3.74 4.21 9.64
C VAL A 147 4.43 5.47 10.11
N SER A 148 3.96 6.03 11.22
CA SER A 148 4.57 7.25 11.78
C SER A 148 4.69 7.17 13.30
N GLU A 149 5.69 7.89 13.82
CA GLU A 149 5.96 8.10 15.23
C GLU A 149 5.19 9.34 15.69
N ASP A 150 4.31 9.16 16.66
CA ASP A 150 3.46 10.20 17.27
C ASP A 150 2.59 10.98 16.25
N GLY A 151 2.50 10.51 15.00
CA GLY A 151 1.79 11.16 13.92
C GLY A 151 2.54 12.37 13.32
N GLU A 152 3.82 12.54 13.62
CA GLU A 152 4.63 13.67 13.18
C GLU A 152 5.62 13.29 12.08
N ASN A 153 6.36 12.17 12.27
CA ASN A 153 7.40 11.71 11.36
C ASN A 153 7.16 10.25 11.02
N GLY A 154 7.48 9.84 9.81
CA GLY A 154 7.26 8.45 9.41
C GLY A 154 7.55 8.17 7.96
N CYS A 155 7.13 7.01 7.49
CA CYS A 155 7.24 6.57 6.11
C CYS A 155 5.87 6.31 5.49
N GLN A 156 5.82 6.38 4.16
CA GLN A 156 4.70 5.94 3.34
C GLN A 156 5.25 5.09 2.20
N ILE A 157 4.83 3.84 2.12
CA ILE A 157 5.32 2.89 1.11
C ILE A 157 4.14 2.36 0.30
N TYR A 158 4.30 2.39 -1.02
CA TYR A 158 3.37 1.82 -1.97
C TYR A 158 3.90 0.48 -2.49
N TYR A 159 3.14 -0.58 -2.29
CA TYR A 159 3.42 -1.92 -2.75
C TYR A 159 2.52 -2.23 -3.95
N PRO A 160 3.09 -2.36 -5.17
CA PRO A 160 2.30 -2.67 -6.36
C PRO A 160 1.75 -4.10 -6.31
N LYS A 161 0.82 -4.39 -7.20
CA LYS A 161 0.33 -5.77 -7.40
C LYS A 161 1.47 -6.67 -7.89
N THR A 162 1.60 -7.81 -7.27
CA THR A 162 2.49 -8.90 -7.69
C THR A 162 1.71 -10.00 -8.41
#